data_892e9b98b661bcb788f0bf4848c61040
#
_entry.id   892e9b98b661bcb788f0bf4848c61040
#
_cell.length_a   1.000
_cell.length_b   1.000
_cell.length_c   1.000
_cell.angle_alpha   90.00
_cell.angle_beta   90.00
_cell.angle_gamma   90.00
#
_symmetry.space_group_name_H-M   'P 1'
#
loop_
_entity.id
_entity.type
_entity.pdbx_description
1 polymer ?
#
loop_
_entity_poly.entity_id
_entity_poly.type
_entity_poly.pdbx_seq_one_letter_code
_entity_poly.pdbx_strand_id
1 'polypeptide(L)'
;MKQTEIRFALEEQAAQRDVSLGMRRDALAQIPVERDFATILTGVRRSGKSTLLNQWAHEAHEKTVSVMFDDIRLANFEFSDFKALDAALDDLNVRNVILDEVQEVTGWERYVASLLLRRRRVLVTGSNAKMLSRELGTKLTGRHLNMEVFPFSFSEFVRFTKRKPSPAVLDDYLNVGGFPAYVRDRSPRILRELFTDILYRDVIVRYGLTDTAPIKRLATFLLAHAGCLVTPSRLKDSIRVQQAKTVLEYFDHLTECYLICRMERFADSAKARLQAPKKIYACDTGLVGAVESGHADNRGHKLENVLFWHLRQRGGDLTYFHDTDSGTECDFLREADDGSFEAVQATWTLSDENEERETTGLLKAMRRFGLKEGVIVTRDQTDLITEGGSTIRIVPAHEFLTLG
;
A
#
# COMPACT_ATOMS: atom_id res chain seq x y z
N MET A 1 21.98 -14.18 -23.25
CA MET A 1 21.58 -15.59 -22.97
C MET A 1 21.06 -16.27 -24.24
N LYS A 2 21.16 -17.62 -24.33
CA LYS A 2 20.57 -18.38 -25.45
C LYS A 2 19.08 -18.64 -25.20
N GLN A 3 18.29 -18.76 -26.25
CA GLN A 3 16.86 -19.06 -26.15
C GLN A 3 16.59 -20.36 -25.35
N THR A 4 17.43 -21.37 -25.48
CA THR A 4 17.32 -22.65 -24.75
C THR A 4 17.51 -22.47 -23.24
N GLU A 5 18.42 -21.59 -22.82
CA GLU A 5 18.66 -21.29 -21.40
C GLU A 5 17.47 -20.55 -20.79
N ILE A 6 16.93 -19.56 -21.52
CA ILE A 6 15.73 -18.83 -21.12
C ILE A 6 14.54 -19.78 -21.02
N ARG A 7 14.33 -20.64 -22.00
CA ARG A 7 13.24 -21.62 -22.00
C ARG A 7 13.35 -22.57 -20.79
N PHE A 8 14.53 -23.07 -20.50
CA PHE A 8 14.77 -23.89 -19.31
C PHE A 8 14.42 -23.13 -18.02
N ALA A 9 14.85 -21.85 -17.89
CA ALA A 9 14.51 -21.04 -16.75
C ALA A 9 12.99 -20.85 -16.59
N LEU A 10 12.26 -20.61 -17.70
CA LEU A 10 10.80 -20.45 -17.69
C LEU A 10 10.08 -21.74 -17.26
N GLU A 11 10.54 -22.91 -17.74
CA GLU A 11 9.96 -24.21 -17.39
C GLU A 11 10.16 -24.49 -15.88
N GLU A 12 11.35 -24.25 -15.34
CA GLU A 12 11.66 -24.42 -13.93
C GLU A 12 10.87 -23.42 -13.04
N GLN A 13 10.74 -22.16 -13.45
CA GLN A 13 9.93 -21.17 -12.77
C GLN A 13 8.44 -21.55 -12.76
N ALA A 14 7.94 -22.13 -13.86
CA ALA A 14 6.57 -22.61 -13.94
C ALA A 14 6.31 -23.76 -12.97
N ALA A 15 7.21 -24.74 -12.89
CA ALA A 15 7.11 -25.86 -11.96
C ALA A 15 7.09 -25.43 -10.48
N GLN A 16 7.84 -24.38 -10.13
CA GLN A 16 7.87 -23.86 -8.76
C GLN A 16 6.60 -23.09 -8.37
N ARG A 17 5.87 -22.51 -9.35
CA ARG A 17 4.63 -21.75 -9.12
C ARG A 17 3.44 -22.61 -8.74
N ASP A 18 3.34 -23.79 -9.27
CA ASP A 18 2.18 -24.67 -9.03
C ASP A 18 2.10 -25.18 -7.58
N VAL A 19 3.11 -24.92 -6.76
CA VAL A 19 3.23 -25.46 -5.40
C VAL A 19 2.33 -24.77 -4.38
N SER A 20 1.98 -23.49 -4.53
CA SER A 20 1.06 -22.81 -3.57
C SER A 20 0.46 -21.52 -4.11
N LEU A 21 -0.82 -21.55 -4.44
CA LEU A 21 -1.61 -20.36 -4.75
C LEU A 21 -2.02 -19.57 -3.48
N GLY A 22 -1.84 -20.17 -2.29
CA GLY A 22 -2.26 -19.56 -1.04
C GLY A 22 -3.78 -19.30 -0.96
N MET A 23 -4.18 -18.42 -0.05
CA MET A 23 -5.56 -17.95 0.03
C MET A 23 -5.86 -16.96 -1.10
N ARG A 24 -7.02 -17.12 -1.75
CA ARG A 24 -7.47 -16.18 -2.80
C ARG A 24 -7.56 -14.76 -2.24
N ARG A 25 -6.88 -13.83 -2.92
CA ARG A 25 -6.84 -12.41 -2.55
C ARG A 25 -8.08 -11.68 -3.09
N ASP A 26 -8.60 -10.71 -2.30
CA ASP A 26 -9.71 -9.85 -2.75
C ASP A 26 -9.30 -8.98 -3.94
N ALA A 27 -8.08 -8.49 -3.92
CA ALA A 27 -7.47 -7.72 -4.98
C ALA A 27 -7.45 -8.44 -6.36
N LEU A 28 -7.61 -9.77 -6.39
CA LEU A 28 -7.59 -10.53 -7.65
C LEU A 28 -8.72 -10.12 -8.60
N ALA A 29 -9.90 -9.83 -8.06
CA ALA A 29 -11.05 -9.39 -8.84
C ALA A 29 -10.91 -7.97 -9.41
N GLN A 30 -9.95 -7.20 -8.86
CA GLN A 30 -9.73 -5.80 -9.21
C GLN A 30 -8.57 -5.61 -10.20
N ILE A 31 -7.85 -6.68 -10.58
CA ILE A 31 -6.73 -6.57 -11.53
C ILE A 31 -7.26 -6.05 -12.87
N PRO A 32 -6.89 -4.82 -13.29
CA PRO A 32 -7.34 -4.29 -14.57
C PRO A 32 -6.59 -5.01 -15.69
N VAL A 33 -7.32 -5.62 -16.62
CA VAL A 33 -6.73 -6.38 -17.75
C VAL A 33 -7.24 -5.81 -19.06
N GLU A 34 -6.69 -4.67 -19.46
CA GLU A 34 -7.00 -3.99 -20.70
C GLU A 34 -6.01 -4.39 -21.81
N ARG A 35 -6.50 -4.56 -23.05
CA ARG A 35 -5.68 -5.10 -24.16
C ARG A 35 -4.52 -4.22 -24.57
N ASP A 36 -4.68 -2.89 -24.46
CA ASP A 36 -3.69 -1.92 -24.94
C ASP A 36 -2.86 -1.29 -23.82
N PHE A 37 -3.06 -1.78 -22.59
CA PHE A 37 -2.41 -1.27 -21.39
C PHE A 37 -1.65 -2.38 -20.66
N ALA A 38 -0.48 -2.05 -20.13
CA ALA A 38 0.21 -2.91 -19.18
C ALA A 38 -0.37 -2.69 -17.78
N THR A 39 -0.67 -3.76 -17.07
CA THR A 39 -1.06 -3.67 -15.66
C THR A 39 0.16 -3.73 -14.78
N ILE A 40 0.35 -2.73 -13.93
CA ILE A 40 1.52 -2.61 -13.07
C ILE A 40 1.09 -2.78 -11.61
N LEU A 41 1.53 -3.86 -11.00
CA LEU A 41 1.29 -4.14 -9.60
C LEU A 41 2.46 -3.62 -8.77
N THR A 42 2.16 -2.66 -7.92
CA THR A 42 3.12 -2.06 -6.99
C THR A 42 2.71 -2.35 -5.55
N GLY A 43 3.57 -2.06 -4.60
CA GLY A 43 3.27 -2.24 -3.18
C GLY A 43 4.49 -2.71 -2.39
N VAL A 44 4.37 -2.66 -1.08
CA VAL A 44 5.46 -3.00 -0.17
C VAL A 44 6.00 -4.42 -0.43
N ARG A 45 7.29 -4.60 -0.22
CA ARG A 45 7.93 -5.93 -0.28
C ARG A 45 7.17 -6.93 0.60
N ARG A 46 6.98 -8.17 0.10
CA ARG A 46 6.25 -9.27 0.77
C ARG A 46 4.75 -9.02 1.04
N SER A 47 4.12 -8.06 0.36
CA SER A 47 2.65 -7.88 0.40
C SER A 47 1.86 -8.97 -0.32
N GLY A 48 2.53 -9.81 -1.13
CA GLY A 48 1.89 -10.90 -1.87
C GLY A 48 1.66 -10.61 -3.36
N LYS A 49 2.39 -9.68 -3.98
CA LYS A 49 2.28 -9.35 -5.42
C LYS A 49 2.45 -10.58 -6.32
N SER A 50 3.55 -11.32 -6.14
CA SER A 50 3.84 -12.54 -6.93
C SER A 50 2.77 -13.62 -6.70
N THR A 51 2.27 -13.78 -5.46
CA THR A 51 1.15 -14.69 -5.16
C THR A 51 -0.12 -14.28 -5.90
N LEU A 52 -0.45 -12.99 -5.91
CA LEU A 52 -1.61 -12.46 -6.63
C LEU A 52 -1.51 -12.71 -8.14
N LEU A 53 -0.32 -12.51 -8.73
CA LEU A 53 -0.07 -12.81 -10.15
C LEU A 53 -0.17 -14.31 -10.45
N ASN A 54 0.30 -15.17 -9.55
CA ASN A 54 0.16 -16.62 -9.71
C ASN A 54 -1.32 -17.05 -9.65
N GLN A 55 -2.13 -16.44 -8.76
CA GLN A 55 -3.57 -16.66 -8.74
C GLN A 55 -4.23 -16.21 -10.03
N TRP A 56 -3.87 -15.02 -10.53
CA TRP A 56 -4.38 -14.52 -11.79
C TRP A 56 -3.99 -15.42 -12.96
N ALA A 57 -2.73 -15.89 -13.02
CA ALA A 57 -2.25 -16.80 -14.07
C ALA A 57 -2.99 -18.15 -14.05
N HIS A 58 -3.35 -18.62 -12.86
CA HIS A 58 -4.10 -19.87 -12.69
C HIS A 58 -5.57 -19.75 -13.15
N GLU A 59 -6.20 -18.58 -12.91
CA GLU A 59 -7.57 -18.31 -13.36
C GLU A 59 -7.64 -17.87 -14.84
N ALA A 60 -6.51 -17.52 -15.47
CA ALA A 60 -6.48 -17.09 -16.86
C ALA A 60 -6.77 -18.23 -17.83
N HIS A 61 -7.72 -18.02 -18.75
CA HIS A 61 -8.08 -19.01 -19.77
C HIS A 61 -7.04 -19.15 -20.90
N GLU A 62 -6.22 -18.11 -21.09
CA GLU A 62 -5.21 -18.09 -22.16
C GLU A 62 -3.83 -18.46 -21.61
N LYS A 63 -2.97 -19.00 -22.47
CA LYS A 63 -1.64 -19.42 -22.07
C LYS A 63 -0.83 -18.26 -21.48
N THR A 64 -0.40 -18.44 -20.26
CA THR A 64 0.31 -17.44 -19.45
C THR A 64 1.72 -17.91 -19.15
N VAL A 65 2.70 -17.06 -19.38
CA VAL A 65 4.09 -17.26 -18.94
C VAL A 65 4.47 -16.11 -18.02
N SER A 66 5.14 -16.44 -16.93
CA SER A 66 5.68 -15.46 -16.00
C SER A 66 7.20 -15.61 -15.99
N VAL A 67 7.88 -14.49 -16.01
CA VAL A 67 9.32 -14.35 -15.96
C VAL A 67 9.68 -13.66 -14.67
N MET A 68 10.42 -14.35 -13.79
CA MET A 68 10.92 -13.80 -12.51
C MET A 68 12.37 -13.38 -12.71
N PHE A 69 12.62 -12.07 -12.76
CA PHE A 69 13.97 -11.56 -13.06
C PHE A 69 14.93 -11.57 -11.88
N ASP A 70 14.44 -11.75 -10.65
CA ASP A 70 15.27 -11.96 -9.46
C ASP A 70 15.75 -13.42 -9.31
N ASP A 71 15.37 -14.31 -10.23
CA ASP A 71 15.84 -15.69 -10.28
C ASP A 71 17.31 -15.78 -10.70
N ILE A 72 18.12 -16.55 -9.96
CA ILE A 72 19.54 -16.72 -10.24
C ILE A 72 19.82 -17.25 -11.67
N ARG A 73 18.89 -17.98 -12.26
CA ARG A 73 18.99 -18.48 -13.64
C ARG A 73 18.96 -17.35 -14.66
N LEU A 74 18.40 -16.20 -14.30
CA LEU A 74 18.34 -14.98 -15.09
C LEU A 74 19.27 -13.86 -14.57
N ALA A 75 20.18 -14.15 -13.63
CA ALA A 75 21.06 -13.16 -12.99
C ALA A 75 21.92 -12.34 -13.98
N ASN A 76 22.20 -12.88 -15.16
CA ASN A 76 22.94 -12.22 -16.23
C ASN A 76 22.04 -11.78 -17.40
N PHE A 77 20.73 -11.65 -17.19
CA PHE A 77 19.80 -11.25 -18.22
C PHE A 77 19.96 -9.75 -18.52
N GLU A 78 20.21 -9.43 -19.78
CA GLU A 78 20.40 -8.07 -20.26
C GLU A 78 19.32 -7.69 -21.29
N PHE A 79 19.24 -6.40 -21.64
CA PHE A 79 18.29 -5.88 -22.62
C PHE A 79 18.33 -6.64 -23.96
N SER A 80 19.53 -7.04 -24.41
CA SER A 80 19.72 -7.80 -25.64
C SER A 80 19.02 -9.17 -25.63
N ASP A 81 18.81 -9.75 -24.44
CA ASP A 81 18.25 -11.09 -24.26
C ASP A 81 16.74 -11.12 -24.43
N PHE A 82 16.07 -9.96 -24.41
CA PHE A 82 14.64 -9.87 -24.70
C PHE A 82 14.28 -10.44 -26.09
N LYS A 83 15.20 -10.43 -27.06
CA LYS A 83 14.98 -11.08 -28.36
C LYS A 83 14.85 -12.60 -28.24
N ALA A 84 15.68 -13.20 -27.41
CA ALA A 84 15.65 -14.64 -27.16
C ALA A 84 14.42 -15.03 -26.30
N LEU A 85 14.02 -14.16 -25.36
CA LEU A 85 12.77 -14.32 -24.61
C LEU A 85 11.55 -14.23 -25.53
N ASP A 86 11.50 -13.25 -26.45
CA ASP A 86 10.42 -13.13 -27.44
C ASP A 86 10.28 -14.40 -28.30
N ALA A 87 11.40 -14.95 -28.80
CA ALA A 87 11.38 -16.18 -29.57
C ALA A 87 10.83 -17.34 -28.73
N ALA A 88 11.22 -17.45 -27.46
CA ALA A 88 10.69 -18.47 -26.56
C ALA A 88 9.17 -18.32 -26.32
N LEU A 89 8.69 -17.09 -26.16
CA LEU A 89 7.26 -16.79 -25.98
C LEU A 89 6.45 -17.06 -27.25
N ASP A 90 7.01 -16.78 -28.43
CA ASP A 90 6.38 -17.07 -29.73
C ASP A 90 6.25 -18.60 -29.96
N ASP A 91 7.32 -19.36 -29.72
CA ASP A 91 7.31 -20.85 -29.82
C ASP A 91 6.25 -21.47 -28.88
N LEU A 92 6.07 -20.85 -27.71
CA LEU A 92 5.09 -21.30 -26.74
C LEU A 92 3.66 -20.81 -27.04
N ASN A 93 3.44 -19.96 -28.05
CA ASN A 93 2.16 -19.32 -28.38
C ASN A 93 1.50 -18.63 -27.18
N VAL A 94 2.26 -17.80 -26.46
CA VAL A 94 1.85 -17.14 -25.23
C VAL A 94 1.00 -15.90 -25.53
N ARG A 95 -0.09 -15.74 -24.81
CA ARG A 95 -0.96 -14.55 -24.87
C ARG A 95 -0.77 -13.61 -23.68
N ASN A 96 -0.55 -14.16 -22.51
CA ASN A 96 -0.38 -13.41 -21.28
C ASN A 96 1.07 -13.50 -20.79
N VAL A 97 1.71 -12.37 -20.54
CA VAL A 97 3.09 -12.28 -20.07
C VAL A 97 3.10 -11.58 -18.73
N ILE A 98 3.65 -12.23 -17.72
CA ILE A 98 3.91 -11.68 -16.40
C ILE A 98 5.42 -11.44 -16.29
N LEU A 99 5.80 -10.22 -15.95
CA LEU A 99 7.18 -9.80 -15.69
C LEU A 99 7.30 -9.43 -14.22
N ASP A 100 7.85 -10.35 -13.43
CA ASP A 100 7.99 -10.18 -11.98
C ASP A 100 9.36 -9.60 -11.63
N GLU A 101 9.40 -8.57 -10.74
CA GLU A 101 10.59 -7.79 -10.35
C GLU A 101 11.36 -7.24 -11.58
N VAL A 102 10.62 -6.70 -12.55
CA VAL A 102 11.14 -6.28 -13.87
C VAL A 102 12.22 -5.19 -13.79
N GLN A 103 12.28 -4.43 -12.71
CA GLN A 103 13.29 -3.39 -12.49
C GLN A 103 14.72 -3.92 -12.38
N GLU A 104 14.91 -5.22 -12.25
CA GLU A 104 16.24 -5.85 -12.31
C GLU A 104 16.88 -5.75 -13.71
N VAL A 105 16.08 -5.47 -14.76
CA VAL A 105 16.57 -5.37 -16.14
C VAL A 105 16.39 -3.95 -16.70
N THR A 106 17.49 -3.28 -16.99
CA THR A 106 17.47 -1.94 -17.60
C THR A 106 16.80 -1.93 -18.97
N GLY A 107 15.89 -0.99 -19.22
CA GLY A 107 15.20 -0.83 -20.51
C GLY A 107 13.97 -1.74 -20.69
N TRP A 108 13.53 -2.40 -19.66
CA TRP A 108 12.35 -3.29 -19.64
C TRP A 108 11.08 -2.60 -20.18
N GLU A 109 10.93 -1.30 -19.98
CA GLU A 109 9.77 -0.53 -20.42
C GLU A 109 9.62 -0.54 -21.97
N ARG A 110 10.74 -0.59 -22.70
CA ARG A 110 10.71 -0.74 -24.16
C ARG A 110 10.23 -2.13 -24.57
N TYR A 111 10.60 -3.12 -23.79
CA TYR A 111 10.16 -4.48 -24.02
C TYR A 111 8.65 -4.62 -23.75
N VAL A 112 8.14 -4.07 -22.66
CA VAL A 112 6.70 -4.01 -22.39
C VAL A 112 5.95 -3.33 -23.52
N ALA A 113 6.43 -2.18 -24.03
CA ALA A 113 5.83 -1.51 -25.18
C ALA A 113 5.78 -2.42 -26.42
N SER A 114 6.85 -3.19 -26.69
CA SER A 114 6.89 -4.16 -27.77
C SER A 114 5.87 -5.29 -27.62
N LEU A 115 5.69 -5.81 -26.40
CA LEU A 115 4.69 -6.85 -26.11
C LEU A 115 3.25 -6.34 -26.34
N LEU A 116 2.95 -5.09 -25.93
CA LEU A 116 1.65 -4.47 -26.17
C LEU A 116 1.36 -4.28 -27.67
N LEU A 117 2.37 -3.87 -28.47
CA LEU A 117 2.24 -3.76 -29.92
C LEU A 117 1.90 -5.13 -30.58
N ARG A 118 2.36 -6.23 -29.99
CA ARG A 118 2.02 -7.60 -30.41
C ARG A 118 0.70 -8.11 -29.82
N ARG A 119 -0.08 -7.21 -29.18
CA ARG A 119 -1.37 -7.52 -28.55
C ARG A 119 -1.32 -8.61 -27.48
N ARG A 120 -0.18 -8.72 -26.78
CA ARG A 120 -0.07 -9.54 -25.58
C ARG A 120 -0.60 -8.77 -24.38
N ARG A 121 -1.26 -9.46 -23.46
CA ARG A 121 -1.58 -8.91 -22.14
C ARG A 121 -0.32 -8.95 -21.27
N VAL A 122 0.02 -7.83 -20.66
CA VAL A 122 1.26 -7.69 -19.90
C VAL A 122 0.93 -7.24 -18.48
N LEU A 123 1.34 -8.05 -17.52
CA LEU A 123 1.32 -7.72 -16.11
C LEU A 123 2.75 -7.59 -15.61
N VAL A 124 3.01 -6.56 -14.85
CA VAL A 124 4.36 -6.23 -14.36
C VAL A 124 4.32 -6.03 -12.86
N THR A 125 5.31 -6.52 -12.13
CA THR A 125 5.50 -6.13 -10.74
C THR A 125 6.78 -5.38 -10.49
N GLY A 126 6.76 -4.61 -9.42
CA GLY A 126 7.93 -3.99 -8.84
C GLY A 126 7.68 -3.53 -7.41
N SER A 127 8.75 -3.44 -6.63
CA SER A 127 8.69 -3.03 -5.21
C SER A 127 8.70 -1.51 -5.00
N ASN A 128 8.68 -0.70 -6.09
CA ASN A 128 8.77 0.76 -6.01
C ASN A 128 7.77 1.44 -6.95
N ALA A 129 6.92 2.31 -6.37
CA ALA A 129 5.92 3.07 -7.12
C ALA A 129 6.51 4.02 -8.17
N LYS A 130 7.60 4.72 -7.83
CA LYS A 130 8.13 5.82 -8.66
C LYS A 130 9.04 5.35 -9.78
N MET A 131 9.78 4.26 -9.60
CA MET A 131 10.56 3.70 -10.70
C MET A 131 9.66 3.33 -11.86
N LEU A 132 8.56 2.65 -11.53
CA LEU A 132 7.60 2.26 -12.55
C LEU A 132 6.95 3.49 -13.20
N SER A 133 6.55 4.51 -12.45
CA SER A 133 5.90 5.71 -13.01
C SER A 133 6.87 6.63 -13.77
N ARG A 134 8.11 6.81 -13.31
CA ARG A 134 9.10 7.70 -13.95
C ARG A 134 9.63 7.13 -15.28
N GLU A 135 9.92 5.84 -15.30
CA GLU A 135 10.40 5.14 -16.48
C GLU A 135 9.27 4.95 -17.51
N LEU A 136 8.05 4.72 -17.03
CA LEU A 136 6.86 4.53 -17.85
C LEU A 136 6.34 5.83 -18.48
N GLY A 137 6.39 6.94 -17.74
CA GLY A 137 5.92 8.25 -18.23
C GLY A 137 6.65 8.73 -19.49
N THR A 138 7.90 8.27 -19.68
CA THR A 138 8.71 8.66 -20.84
C THR A 138 8.58 7.73 -22.05
N LYS A 139 8.23 6.43 -21.84
CA LYS A 139 8.32 5.43 -22.92
C LYS A 139 7.03 4.66 -23.20
N LEU A 140 6.19 4.42 -22.20
CA LEU A 140 4.88 3.80 -22.41
C LEU A 140 3.76 4.81 -22.72
N THR A 141 4.07 6.12 -22.68
CA THR A 141 3.15 7.19 -23.09
C THR A 141 1.69 7.00 -22.61
N GLY A 142 1.52 6.71 -21.32
CA GLY A 142 0.19 6.54 -20.71
C GLY A 142 -0.49 5.17 -20.94
N ARG A 143 0.17 4.19 -21.57
CA ARG A 143 -0.40 2.85 -21.78
C ARG A 143 -0.12 1.93 -20.60
N HIS A 144 -0.46 2.34 -19.38
CA HIS A 144 -0.36 1.51 -18.19
C HIS A 144 -1.46 1.84 -17.19
N LEU A 145 -1.85 0.86 -16.43
CA LEU A 145 -2.79 0.94 -15.32
C LEU A 145 -2.08 0.48 -14.07
N ASN A 146 -2.07 1.30 -13.04
CA ASN A 146 -1.41 0.98 -11.77
C ASN A 146 -2.41 0.37 -10.79
N MET A 147 -1.94 -0.65 -10.07
CA MET A 147 -2.68 -1.27 -8.98
C MET A 147 -1.76 -1.44 -7.77
N GLU A 148 -2.17 -0.94 -6.63
CA GLU A 148 -1.42 -1.12 -5.38
C GLU A 148 -1.84 -2.44 -4.70
N VAL A 149 -0.87 -3.21 -4.25
CA VAL A 149 -1.08 -4.47 -3.52
C VAL A 149 -0.62 -4.30 -2.08
N PHE A 150 -1.57 -4.38 -1.17
CA PHE A 150 -1.35 -4.21 0.26
C PHE A 150 -1.16 -5.56 0.97
N PRO A 151 -0.59 -5.60 2.19
CA PRO A 151 -0.73 -6.72 3.09
C PRO A 151 -2.21 -7.13 3.27
N PHE A 152 -2.50 -8.24 3.93
CA PHE A 152 -3.89 -8.67 4.15
C PHE A 152 -4.73 -7.57 4.78
N SER A 153 -5.91 -7.31 4.21
CA SER A 153 -6.96 -6.55 4.86
C SER A 153 -7.47 -7.31 6.09
N PHE A 154 -8.26 -6.64 6.95
CA PHE A 154 -8.89 -7.33 8.08
C PHE A 154 -9.77 -8.50 7.62
N SER A 155 -10.55 -8.33 6.56
CA SER A 155 -11.37 -9.40 5.96
C SER A 155 -10.52 -10.58 5.48
N GLU A 156 -9.39 -10.31 4.83
CA GLU A 156 -8.44 -11.34 4.40
C GLU A 156 -7.77 -12.02 5.59
N PHE A 157 -7.39 -11.27 6.63
CA PHE A 157 -6.84 -11.81 7.88
C PHE A 157 -7.81 -12.77 8.58
N VAL A 158 -9.09 -12.37 8.69
CA VAL A 158 -10.17 -13.21 9.26
C VAL A 158 -10.31 -14.52 8.48
N ARG A 159 -10.36 -14.46 7.15
CA ARG A 159 -10.44 -15.66 6.30
C ARG A 159 -9.19 -16.53 6.41
N PHE A 160 -8.00 -15.92 6.37
CA PHE A 160 -6.74 -16.65 6.46
C PHE A 160 -6.60 -17.38 7.79
N THR A 161 -6.99 -16.74 8.89
CA THR A 161 -6.93 -17.33 10.23
C THR A 161 -8.13 -18.22 10.57
N LYS A 162 -9.12 -18.32 9.65
CA LYS A 162 -10.36 -19.09 9.81
C LYS A 162 -11.15 -18.71 11.08
N ARG A 163 -11.13 -17.43 11.41
CA ARG A 163 -11.83 -16.87 12.59
C ARG A 163 -13.08 -16.10 12.13
N LYS A 164 -13.95 -15.75 13.08
CA LYS A 164 -15.09 -14.86 12.82
C LYS A 164 -14.72 -13.43 13.23
N PRO A 165 -15.18 -12.39 12.51
CA PRO A 165 -14.97 -11.01 12.93
C PRO A 165 -15.46 -10.78 14.36
N SER A 166 -14.65 -10.13 15.16
CA SER A 166 -14.97 -9.77 16.55
C SER A 166 -13.95 -8.75 17.08
N PRO A 167 -14.24 -8.04 18.19
CA PRO A 167 -13.28 -7.14 18.81
C PRO A 167 -11.95 -7.82 19.16
N ALA A 168 -11.97 -9.07 19.65
CA ALA A 168 -10.75 -9.80 19.98
C ALA A 168 -9.91 -10.17 18.74
N VAL A 169 -10.55 -10.42 17.61
CA VAL A 169 -9.85 -10.67 16.34
C VAL A 169 -9.27 -9.37 15.77
N LEU A 170 -9.97 -8.26 15.96
CA LEU A 170 -9.46 -6.93 15.63
C LEU A 170 -8.22 -6.61 16.46
N ASP A 171 -8.24 -6.81 17.77
CA ASP A 171 -7.10 -6.59 18.66
C ASP A 171 -5.87 -7.41 18.19
N ASP A 172 -6.07 -8.67 17.78
CA ASP A 172 -5.01 -9.51 17.24
C ASP A 172 -4.47 -8.93 15.91
N TYR A 173 -5.36 -8.53 14.99
CA TYR A 173 -4.97 -7.92 13.73
C TYR A 173 -4.19 -6.61 13.91
N LEU A 174 -4.62 -5.73 14.83
CA LEU A 174 -3.91 -4.49 15.15
C LEU A 174 -2.50 -4.71 15.69
N ASN A 175 -2.26 -5.86 16.34
CA ASN A 175 -0.94 -6.22 16.87
C ASN A 175 -0.08 -6.97 15.87
N VAL A 176 -0.69 -7.81 15.03
CA VAL A 176 0.01 -8.69 14.08
C VAL A 176 0.19 -8.02 12.72
N GLY A 177 -0.79 -7.20 12.31
CA GLY A 177 -0.84 -6.67 10.96
C GLY A 177 -1.25 -7.71 9.93
N GLY A 178 -1.04 -7.37 8.65
CA GLY A 178 -1.50 -8.15 7.49
C GLY A 178 -0.39 -8.81 6.68
N PHE A 179 0.89 -8.76 7.06
CA PHE A 179 1.93 -9.43 6.28
C PHE A 179 1.75 -10.95 6.28
N PRO A 180 1.48 -11.60 5.11
CA PRO A 180 1.07 -13.00 5.05
C PRO A 180 2.01 -13.98 5.76
N ALA A 181 3.32 -13.81 5.59
CA ALA A 181 4.31 -14.66 6.23
C ALA A 181 4.29 -14.54 7.75
N TYR A 182 4.10 -13.33 8.27
CA TYR A 182 4.03 -13.10 9.72
C TYR A 182 2.70 -13.58 10.30
N VAL A 183 1.60 -13.36 9.61
CA VAL A 183 0.27 -13.89 10.03
C VAL A 183 0.32 -15.41 10.15
N ARG A 184 1.02 -16.11 9.24
CA ARG A 184 1.18 -17.57 9.26
C ARG A 184 2.08 -18.05 10.39
N ASP A 185 3.28 -17.49 10.51
CA ASP A 185 4.37 -18.07 11.30
C ASP A 185 4.55 -17.42 12.67
N ARG A 186 3.98 -16.23 12.87
CA ARG A 186 3.99 -15.46 14.14
C ARG A 186 5.39 -15.20 14.72
N SER A 187 6.45 -15.32 13.94
CA SER A 187 7.81 -15.06 14.37
C SER A 187 8.18 -13.58 14.25
N PRO A 188 8.42 -12.84 15.35
CA PRO A 188 8.76 -11.41 15.32
C PRO A 188 10.01 -11.11 14.47
N ARG A 189 10.88 -12.10 14.27
CA ARG A 189 12.06 -11.98 13.42
C ARG A 189 11.67 -11.65 11.97
N ILE A 190 10.56 -12.20 11.47
CA ILE A 190 10.09 -11.97 10.09
C ILE A 190 9.89 -10.47 9.81
N LEU A 191 9.23 -9.75 10.71
CA LEU A 191 8.98 -8.31 10.52
C LEU A 191 10.23 -7.47 10.70
N ARG A 192 11.12 -7.83 11.63
CA ARG A 192 12.41 -7.13 11.81
C ARG A 192 13.32 -7.28 10.59
N GLU A 193 13.42 -8.48 10.04
CA GLU A 193 14.16 -8.72 8.81
C GLU A 193 13.50 -8.00 7.62
N LEU A 194 12.16 -8.03 7.52
CA LEU A 194 11.44 -7.31 6.48
C LEU A 194 11.70 -5.80 6.54
N PHE A 195 11.62 -5.19 7.73
CA PHE A 195 11.95 -3.77 7.91
C PHE A 195 13.39 -3.46 7.47
N THR A 196 14.32 -4.32 7.87
CA THR A 196 15.72 -4.21 7.48
C THR A 196 15.89 -4.32 5.97
N ASP A 197 15.26 -5.31 5.32
CA ASP A 197 15.30 -5.51 3.87
C ASP A 197 14.76 -4.29 3.12
N ILE A 198 13.58 -3.77 3.52
CA ILE A 198 12.98 -2.57 2.90
C ILE A 198 13.94 -1.39 3.04
N LEU A 199 14.44 -1.15 4.24
CA LEU A 199 15.27 0.03 4.50
C LEU A 199 16.63 -0.04 3.78
N TYR A 200 17.29 -1.21 3.79
CA TYR A 200 18.60 -1.35 3.16
C TYR A 200 18.51 -1.51 1.65
N ARG A 201 17.69 -2.43 1.15
CA ARG A 201 17.66 -2.74 -0.29
C ARG A 201 16.83 -1.73 -1.08
N ASP A 202 15.62 -1.41 -0.57
CA ASP A 202 14.67 -0.59 -1.33
C ASP A 202 14.87 0.92 -1.11
N VAL A 203 15.64 1.33 -0.05
CA VAL A 203 15.96 2.74 0.21
C VAL A 203 17.47 2.99 0.11
N ILE A 204 18.27 2.51 1.06
CA ILE A 204 19.69 2.91 1.21
C ILE A 204 20.49 2.59 -0.05
N VAL A 205 20.47 1.34 -0.51
CA VAL A 205 21.22 0.90 -1.69
C VAL A 205 20.69 1.57 -2.95
N ARG A 206 19.38 1.61 -3.11
CA ARG A 206 18.73 2.18 -4.30
C ARG A 206 19.03 3.66 -4.50
N TYR A 207 19.01 4.47 -3.44
CA TYR A 207 19.28 5.91 -3.52
C TYR A 207 20.74 6.29 -3.24
N GLY A 208 21.62 5.29 -3.04
CA GLY A 208 23.04 5.49 -2.81
C GLY A 208 23.34 6.27 -1.53
N LEU A 209 22.55 6.09 -0.48
CA LEU A 209 22.72 6.83 0.77
C LEU A 209 23.98 6.36 1.51
N THR A 210 24.95 7.24 1.71
CA THR A 210 26.20 6.94 2.42
C THR A 210 26.04 7.05 3.93
N ASP A 211 25.32 8.07 4.43
CA ASP A 211 24.95 8.17 5.85
C ASP A 211 23.57 7.56 6.06
N THR A 212 23.53 6.39 6.66
CA THR A 212 22.31 5.61 6.86
C THR A 212 21.62 5.89 8.19
N ALA A 213 22.27 6.56 9.12
CA ALA A 213 21.74 6.76 10.48
C ALA A 213 20.51 7.70 10.50
N PRO A 214 20.48 8.83 9.77
CA PRO A 214 19.31 9.71 9.76
C PRO A 214 18.06 9.06 9.19
N ILE A 215 18.17 8.36 8.05
CA ILE A 215 17.00 7.70 7.42
C ILE A 215 16.46 6.56 8.31
N LYS A 216 17.32 5.82 9.02
CA LYS A 216 16.89 4.80 9.98
C LYS A 216 16.11 5.41 11.13
N ARG A 217 16.63 6.51 11.73
CA ARG A 217 15.93 7.24 12.80
C ARG A 217 14.58 7.75 12.32
N LEU A 218 14.53 8.32 11.11
CA LEU A 218 13.29 8.82 10.54
C LEU A 218 12.29 7.70 10.32
N ALA A 219 12.68 6.60 9.69
CA ALA A 219 11.80 5.45 9.43
C ALA A 219 11.19 4.90 10.73
N THR A 220 12.04 4.66 11.75
CA THR A 220 11.58 4.19 13.07
C THR A 220 10.63 5.20 13.72
N PHE A 221 10.96 6.50 13.69
CA PHE A 221 10.11 7.54 14.24
C PHE A 221 8.73 7.57 13.56
N LEU A 222 8.69 7.56 12.23
CA LEU A 222 7.44 7.67 11.47
C LEU A 222 6.54 6.44 11.66
N LEU A 223 7.12 5.25 11.76
CA LEU A 223 6.35 4.03 12.06
C LEU A 223 5.75 4.10 13.48
N ALA A 224 6.52 4.53 14.47
CA ALA A 224 6.04 4.65 15.85
C ALA A 224 4.98 5.76 16.04
N HIS A 225 4.91 6.74 15.12
CA HIS A 225 3.97 7.85 15.16
C HIS A 225 2.97 7.84 13.98
N ALA A 226 2.53 6.65 13.58
CA ALA A 226 1.47 6.50 12.57
C ALA A 226 0.18 7.21 13.03
N GLY A 227 -0.52 7.88 12.12
CA GLY A 227 -1.68 8.73 12.40
C GLY A 227 -1.34 10.17 12.82
N CYS A 228 -0.06 10.49 13.13
CA CYS A 228 0.32 11.82 13.59
C CYS A 228 0.60 12.79 12.44
N LEU A 229 0.33 14.08 12.72
CA LEU A 229 0.74 15.18 11.85
C LEU A 229 2.24 15.44 11.96
N VAL A 230 2.92 15.45 10.84
CA VAL A 230 4.36 15.71 10.79
C VAL A 230 4.72 16.86 9.86
N THR A 231 5.78 17.58 10.23
CA THR A 231 6.41 18.60 9.39
C THR A 231 7.92 18.37 9.32
N PRO A 232 8.54 18.45 8.13
CA PRO A 232 9.97 18.19 7.96
C PRO A 232 10.85 19.09 8.83
N SER A 233 10.48 20.35 9.02
CA SER A 233 11.22 21.32 9.82
C SER A 233 11.33 20.93 11.31
N ARG A 234 10.30 20.27 11.87
CA ARG A 234 10.33 19.80 13.27
C ARG A 234 11.16 18.53 13.43
N LEU A 235 11.30 17.73 12.39
CA LEU A 235 11.99 16.44 12.46
C LEU A 235 13.49 16.52 12.18
N LYS A 236 13.97 17.57 11.50
CA LYS A 236 15.39 17.68 11.11
C LYS A 236 16.35 17.53 12.30
N ASP A 237 16.05 18.14 13.42
CA ASP A 237 16.90 18.10 14.62
C ASP A 237 16.86 16.72 15.29
N SER A 238 15.68 16.09 15.34
CA SER A 238 15.48 14.75 15.91
C SER A 238 16.25 13.66 15.15
N ILE A 239 16.33 13.78 13.83
CA ILE A 239 17.06 12.81 12.99
C ILE A 239 18.51 13.24 12.72
N ARG A 240 18.93 14.42 13.24
CA ARG A 240 20.28 14.99 13.12
C ARG A 240 20.70 15.28 11.68
N VAL A 241 19.84 15.97 10.93
CA VAL A 241 20.16 16.54 9.62
C VAL A 241 20.08 18.06 9.65
N GLN A 242 20.90 18.72 8.82
CA GLN A 242 20.97 20.19 8.84
C GLN A 242 19.80 20.85 8.11
N GLN A 243 19.25 20.21 7.08
CA GLN A 243 18.26 20.81 6.19
C GLN A 243 16.94 20.07 6.20
N ALA A 244 15.82 20.80 6.26
CA ALA A 244 14.48 20.23 6.11
C ALA A 244 14.26 19.60 4.72
N LYS A 245 15.00 20.04 3.70
CA LYS A 245 14.96 19.43 2.36
C LYS A 245 15.38 17.97 2.39
N THR A 246 16.43 17.62 3.13
CA THR A 246 16.88 16.23 3.30
C THR A 246 15.80 15.36 3.96
N VAL A 247 15.04 15.93 4.92
CA VAL A 247 13.91 15.22 5.53
C VAL A 247 12.82 14.95 4.49
N LEU A 248 12.51 15.92 3.61
CA LEU A 248 11.55 15.74 2.51
C LEU A 248 12.00 14.66 1.54
N GLU A 249 13.27 14.65 1.13
CA GLU A 249 13.82 13.60 0.28
C GLU A 249 13.69 12.21 0.91
N TYR A 250 13.95 12.11 2.22
CA TYR A 250 13.77 10.85 2.95
C TYR A 250 12.30 10.44 3.06
N PHE A 251 11.37 11.40 3.25
CA PHE A 251 9.95 11.09 3.17
C PHE A 251 9.56 10.52 1.82
N ASP A 252 10.07 11.11 0.73
CA ASP A 252 9.81 10.63 -0.62
C ASP A 252 10.35 9.20 -0.78
N HIS A 253 11.57 8.91 -0.36
CA HIS A 253 12.16 7.57 -0.44
C HIS A 253 11.36 6.52 0.33
N LEU A 254 10.93 6.85 1.57
CA LEU A 254 10.14 5.95 2.39
C LEU A 254 8.71 5.73 1.85
N THR A 255 8.12 6.76 1.21
CA THR A 255 6.82 6.65 0.54
C THR A 255 6.93 5.80 -0.73
N GLU A 256 7.98 6.01 -1.51
CA GLU A 256 8.22 5.30 -2.77
C GLU A 256 8.41 3.78 -2.59
N CYS A 257 9.01 3.35 -1.45
CA CYS A 257 9.11 1.94 -1.11
C CYS A 257 7.90 1.41 -0.32
N TYR A 258 6.84 2.20 -0.21
CA TYR A 258 5.62 1.86 0.53
C TYR A 258 5.81 1.59 2.03
N LEU A 259 6.90 2.03 2.64
CA LEU A 259 7.07 1.86 4.08
C LEU A 259 6.10 2.75 4.88
N ILE A 260 5.84 3.93 4.34
CA ILE A 260 4.86 4.89 4.86
C ILE A 260 3.96 5.40 3.72
N CYS A 261 2.80 5.92 4.09
CA CYS A 261 1.95 6.73 3.22
C CYS A 261 1.72 8.11 3.84
N ARG A 262 1.64 9.13 3.00
CA ARG A 262 1.31 10.51 3.41
C ARG A 262 -0.12 10.81 3.00
N MET A 263 -0.94 11.26 3.94
CA MET A 263 -2.27 11.78 3.65
C MET A 263 -2.26 13.30 3.72
N GLU A 264 -2.82 13.92 2.70
CA GLU A 264 -2.90 15.37 2.58
C GLU A 264 -4.12 15.93 3.33
N ARG A 265 -4.01 17.20 3.74
CA ARG A 265 -5.17 17.95 4.21
C ARG A 265 -6.07 18.32 3.02
N PHE A 266 -7.37 18.17 3.18
CA PHE A 266 -8.31 18.80 2.25
C PHE A 266 -8.11 20.33 2.26
N ALA A 267 -7.98 20.93 1.10
CA ALA A 267 -7.89 22.38 0.96
C ALA A 267 -8.40 22.80 -0.43
N ASP A 268 -9.08 23.95 -0.48
CA ASP A 268 -9.65 24.51 -1.71
C ASP A 268 -8.57 24.97 -2.72
N SER A 269 -7.33 25.16 -2.27
CA SER A 269 -6.23 25.54 -3.14
C SER A 269 -5.03 24.60 -3.04
N ALA A 270 -4.37 24.35 -4.17
CA ALA A 270 -3.17 23.53 -4.24
C ALA A 270 -2.04 24.08 -3.33
N LYS A 271 -1.91 25.41 -3.23
CA LYS A 271 -0.92 26.06 -2.33
C LYS A 271 -1.18 25.73 -0.87
N ALA A 272 -2.43 25.84 -0.41
CA ALA A 272 -2.79 25.53 0.97
C ALA A 272 -2.59 24.03 1.27
N ARG A 273 -2.91 23.14 0.32
CA ARG A 273 -2.68 21.70 0.41
C ARG A 273 -1.18 21.38 0.56
N LEU A 274 -0.33 21.98 -0.27
CA LEU A 274 1.13 21.77 -0.21
C LEU A 274 1.75 22.22 1.11
N GLN A 275 1.29 23.34 1.67
CA GLN A 275 1.83 23.92 2.91
C GLN A 275 1.32 23.26 4.18
N ALA A 276 0.19 22.57 4.12
CA ALA A 276 -0.39 21.89 5.27
C ALA A 276 0.50 20.74 5.78
N PRO A 277 0.54 20.49 7.08
CA PRO A 277 1.12 19.27 7.63
C PRO A 277 0.51 18.04 6.96
N LYS A 278 1.26 16.94 6.91
CA LYS A 278 0.77 15.66 6.38
C LYS A 278 0.56 14.68 7.53
N LYS A 279 -0.54 13.91 7.49
CA LYS A 279 -0.64 12.72 8.34
C LYS A 279 0.19 11.60 7.73
N ILE A 280 0.86 10.83 8.58
CA ILE A 280 1.71 9.71 8.16
C ILE A 280 1.07 8.42 8.63
N TYR A 281 0.97 7.45 7.71
CA TYR A 281 0.49 6.11 8.01
C TYR A 281 1.56 5.08 7.70
N ALA A 282 1.74 4.12 8.60
CA ALA A 282 2.63 2.98 8.39
C ALA A 282 1.98 1.99 7.42
N CYS A 283 2.76 1.30 6.60
CA CYS A 283 2.24 0.30 5.67
C CYS A 283 1.51 -0.86 6.37
N ASP A 284 1.82 -1.10 7.65
CA ASP A 284 1.27 -2.21 8.41
C ASP A 284 1.49 -2.00 9.91
N THR A 285 0.48 -2.33 10.74
CA THR A 285 0.54 -2.16 12.19
C THR A 285 1.45 -3.16 12.89
N GLY A 286 1.62 -4.35 12.34
CA GLY A 286 2.58 -5.33 12.85
C GLY A 286 4.02 -4.84 12.72
N LEU A 287 4.31 -4.13 11.61
CA LEU A 287 5.64 -3.53 11.42
C LEU A 287 5.91 -2.40 12.44
N VAL A 288 4.88 -1.62 12.80
CA VAL A 288 4.96 -0.65 13.91
C VAL A 288 5.42 -1.36 15.19
N GLY A 289 4.76 -2.45 15.56
CA GLY A 289 5.12 -3.24 16.75
C GLY A 289 6.52 -3.86 16.70
N ALA A 290 7.06 -4.12 15.50
CA ALA A 290 8.40 -4.69 15.33
C ALA A 290 9.55 -3.69 15.57
N VAL A 291 9.29 -2.38 15.37
CA VAL A 291 10.29 -1.30 15.51
C VAL A 291 10.11 -0.47 16.80
N GLU A 292 8.94 -0.54 17.42
CA GLU A 292 8.61 0.21 18.63
C GLU A 292 9.30 -0.37 19.86
N SER A 293 9.98 0.48 20.63
CA SER A 293 10.71 0.06 21.84
C SER A 293 9.93 0.38 23.14
N GLY A 294 8.69 0.86 23.04
CA GLY A 294 7.90 1.37 24.18
C GLY A 294 6.61 0.60 24.42
N HIS A 295 6.09 0.72 25.66
CA HIS A 295 4.81 0.14 26.07
C HIS A 295 3.68 1.20 26.02
N ALA A 296 3.83 2.24 25.18
CA ALA A 296 2.79 3.27 25.06
C ALA A 296 1.51 2.63 24.48
N ASP A 297 0.37 2.98 25.06
CA ASP A 297 -0.92 2.56 24.53
C ASP A 297 -1.23 3.38 23.28
N ASN A 298 -0.91 2.82 22.11
CA ASN A 298 -1.12 3.42 20.80
C ASN A 298 -2.26 2.76 20.01
N ARG A 299 -3.20 2.09 20.71
CA ARG A 299 -4.31 1.37 20.09
C ARG A 299 -5.17 2.25 19.20
N GLY A 300 -5.41 3.50 19.60
CA GLY A 300 -6.12 4.49 18.79
C GLY A 300 -5.42 4.75 17.46
N HIS A 301 -4.12 5.02 17.50
CA HIS A 301 -3.33 5.23 16.27
C HIS A 301 -3.25 4.00 15.37
N LYS A 302 -3.18 2.78 15.94
CA LYS A 302 -3.23 1.54 15.16
C LYS A 302 -4.60 1.36 14.51
N LEU A 303 -5.68 1.68 15.20
CA LEU A 303 -7.03 1.65 14.63
C LEU A 303 -7.14 2.65 13.47
N GLU A 304 -6.71 3.89 13.67
CA GLU A 304 -6.69 4.92 12.63
C GLU A 304 -5.84 4.48 11.42
N ASN A 305 -4.67 3.88 11.67
CA ASN A 305 -3.83 3.35 10.60
C ASN A 305 -4.52 2.25 9.76
N VAL A 306 -5.23 1.35 10.40
CA VAL A 306 -5.96 0.27 9.69
C VAL A 306 -7.14 0.85 8.91
N LEU A 307 -7.86 1.82 9.48
CA LEU A 307 -8.96 2.51 8.78
C LEU A 307 -8.46 3.29 7.56
N PHE A 308 -7.30 3.95 7.67
CA PHE A 308 -6.66 4.60 6.52
C PHE A 308 -6.49 3.62 5.35
N TRP A 309 -5.89 2.45 5.61
CA TRP A 309 -5.66 1.47 4.54
C TRP A 309 -6.96 0.85 4.01
N HIS A 310 -7.94 0.62 4.88
CA HIS A 310 -9.26 0.14 4.45
C HIS A 310 -9.95 1.15 3.51
N LEU A 311 -9.99 2.43 3.88
CA LEU A 311 -10.60 3.48 3.07
C LEU A 311 -9.83 3.69 1.75
N ARG A 312 -8.49 3.66 1.79
CA ARG A 312 -7.65 3.77 0.60
C ARG A 312 -7.88 2.63 -0.41
N GLN A 313 -8.10 1.41 0.07
CA GLN A 313 -8.39 0.26 -0.80
C GLN A 313 -9.75 0.36 -1.50
N ARG A 314 -10.68 1.14 -0.97
CA ARG A 314 -11.98 1.43 -1.59
C ARG A 314 -11.88 2.43 -2.75
N GLY A 315 -10.70 2.99 -3.01
CA GLY A 315 -10.47 3.96 -4.09
C GLY A 315 -10.98 5.36 -3.78
N GLY A 316 -10.81 6.26 -4.74
CA GLY A 316 -11.11 7.68 -4.58
C GLY A 316 -10.00 8.47 -3.89
N ASP A 317 -10.21 9.78 -3.72
CA ASP A 317 -9.26 10.66 -3.04
C ASP A 317 -9.51 10.66 -1.53
N LEU A 318 -8.47 10.32 -0.75
CA LEU A 318 -8.52 10.28 0.71
C LEU A 318 -7.67 11.40 1.30
N THR A 319 -8.32 12.26 2.10
CA THR A 319 -7.72 13.42 2.77
C THR A 319 -8.19 13.47 4.23
N TYR A 320 -7.55 14.31 5.07
CA TYR A 320 -8.13 14.69 6.36
C TYR A 320 -8.69 16.11 6.27
N PHE A 321 -9.76 16.38 7.03
CA PHE A 321 -10.32 17.71 7.15
C PHE A 321 -9.83 18.39 8.42
N HIS A 322 -9.43 19.65 8.33
CA HIS A 322 -9.03 20.46 9.47
C HIS A 322 -9.60 21.87 9.31
N ASP A 323 -10.46 22.24 10.26
CA ASP A 323 -11.01 23.58 10.37
C ASP A 323 -10.01 24.49 11.07
N THR A 324 -9.44 25.43 10.33
CA THR A 324 -8.39 26.33 10.83
C THR A 324 -8.87 27.30 11.90
N ASP A 325 -10.16 27.64 11.92
CA ASP A 325 -10.73 28.64 12.82
C ASP A 325 -10.95 28.07 14.22
N SER A 326 -11.37 26.83 14.32
CA SER A 326 -11.61 26.14 15.60
C SER A 326 -10.50 25.15 15.98
N GLY A 327 -9.62 24.79 15.05
CA GLY A 327 -8.61 23.76 15.28
C GLY A 327 -9.16 22.34 15.36
N THR A 328 -10.44 22.11 14.99
CA THR A 328 -11.05 20.77 14.99
C THR A 328 -10.72 20.00 13.72
N GLU A 329 -10.64 18.69 13.84
CA GLU A 329 -10.22 17.78 12.76
C GLU A 329 -11.24 16.66 12.57
N CYS A 330 -11.42 16.22 11.30
CA CYS A 330 -12.00 14.94 10.97
C CYS A 330 -10.91 14.08 10.31
N ASP A 331 -10.71 12.87 10.82
CA ASP A 331 -9.59 12.03 10.44
C ASP A 331 -9.58 11.66 8.96
N PHE A 332 -10.74 11.34 8.40
CA PHE A 332 -10.86 10.91 7.02
C PHE A 332 -12.01 11.58 6.32
N LEU A 333 -11.70 12.16 5.18
CA LEU A 333 -12.66 12.64 4.18
C LEU A 333 -12.31 11.94 2.86
N ARG A 334 -13.18 11.06 2.40
CA ARG A 334 -13.00 10.34 1.14
C ARG A 334 -13.95 10.90 0.09
N GLU A 335 -13.41 11.27 -1.05
CA GLU A 335 -14.14 11.60 -2.25
C GLU A 335 -14.12 10.40 -3.19
N ALA A 336 -15.26 9.76 -3.40
CA ALA A 336 -15.38 8.62 -4.30
C ALA A 336 -15.33 9.05 -5.77
N ASP A 337 -15.13 8.12 -6.69
CA ASP A 337 -14.99 8.38 -8.13
C ASP A 337 -16.25 9.01 -8.75
N ASP A 338 -17.41 8.84 -8.11
CA ASP A 338 -18.67 9.48 -8.50
C ASP A 338 -18.86 10.90 -7.92
N GLY A 339 -17.86 11.41 -7.19
CA GLY A 339 -17.87 12.72 -6.54
C GLY A 339 -18.64 12.77 -5.22
N SER A 340 -19.13 11.66 -4.72
CA SER A 340 -19.74 11.59 -3.38
C SER A 340 -18.68 11.62 -2.28
N PHE A 341 -19.01 12.28 -1.16
CA PHE A 341 -18.12 12.35 -0.01
C PHE A 341 -18.57 11.43 1.13
N GLU A 342 -17.60 10.93 1.88
CA GLU A 342 -17.77 10.17 3.11
C GLU A 342 -16.84 10.74 4.18
N ALA A 343 -17.36 11.01 5.38
CA ALA A 343 -16.59 11.51 6.51
C ALA A 343 -16.54 10.46 7.62
N VAL A 344 -15.33 10.10 8.04
CA VAL A 344 -15.09 9.03 9.02
C VAL A 344 -14.13 9.55 10.09
N GLN A 345 -14.47 9.31 11.36
CA GLN A 345 -13.64 9.60 12.52
C GLN A 345 -13.22 8.30 13.19
N ALA A 346 -12.00 8.23 13.70
CA ALA A 346 -11.47 7.07 14.41
C ALA A 346 -11.27 7.38 15.90
N THR A 347 -11.88 6.61 16.78
CA THR A 347 -11.58 6.68 18.21
C THR A 347 -11.62 5.29 18.84
N TRP A 348 -10.70 5.01 19.77
CA TRP A 348 -10.68 3.69 20.40
C TRP A 348 -11.94 3.44 21.24
N THR A 349 -12.32 4.45 22.01
CA THR A 349 -13.54 4.46 22.83
C THR A 349 -14.13 5.85 22.82
N LEU A 350 -15.41 5.96 22.53
CA LEU A 350 -16.17 7.19 22.68
C LEU A 350 -16.71 7.26 24.12
N SER A 351 -16.50 8.37 24.80
CA SER A 351 -16.91 8.63 26.17
C SER A 351 -17.30 10.09 26.34
N ASP A 352 -17.98 10.44 27.43
CA ASP A 352 -18.38 11.82 27.77
C ASP A 352 -17.18 12.79 27.74
N GLU A 353 -15.95 12.29 27.99
CA GLU A 353 -14.74 13.12 28.05
C GLU A 353 -14.23 13.53 26.64
N ASN A 354 -14.50 12.75 25.60
CA ASN A 354 -13.98 12.97 24.25
C ASN A 354 -15.06 13.13 23.19
N GLU A 355 -16.32 12.87 23.47
CA GLU A 355 -17.44 12.91 22.52
C GLU A 355 -17.52 14.25 21.80
N GLU A 356 -17.49 15.37 22.54
CA GLU A 356 -17.55 16.70 21.95
C GLU A 356 -16.42 16.94 20.92
N ARG A 357 -15.21 16.52 21.26
CA ARG A 357 -14.06 16.65 20.36
C ARG A 357 -14.22 15.83 19.10
N GLU A 358 -14.58 14.54 19.23
CA GLU A 358 -14.69 13.60 18.13
C GLU A 358 -15.88 13.94 17.19
N THR A 359 -16.99 14.41 17.76
CA THR A 359 -18.19 14.78 16.99
C THR A 359 -18.05 16.14 16.32
N THR A 360 -17.45 17.15 16.98
CA THR A 360 -17.34 18.51 16.44
C THR A 360 -16.61 18.57 15.12
N GLY A 361 -15.46 17.90 15.00
CA GLY A 361 -14.68 17.87 13.77
C GLY A 361 -15.43 17.18 12.62
N LEU A 362 -16.05 16.05 12.94
CA LEU A 362 -16.87 15.28 11.99
C LEU A 362 -18.08 16.09 11.51
N LEU A 363 -18.85 16.71 12.41
CA LEU A 363 -20.00 17.54 12.06
C LEU A 363 -19.63 18.75 11.19
N LYS A 364 -18.46 19.37 11.43
CA LYS A 364 -17.97 20.45 10.57
C LYS A 364 -17.62 19.97 9.17
N ALA A 365 -16.96 18.83 9.06
CA ALA A 365 -16.72 18.20 7.77
C ALA A 365 -18.05 17.87 7.07
N MET A 366 -19.01 17.26 7.76
CA MET A 366 -20.33 16.96 7.22
C MET A 366 -21.05 18.20 6.69
N ARG A 367 -21.07 19.29 7.46
CA ARG A 367 -21.69 20.57 7.05
C ARG A 367 -21.00 21.16 5.83
N ARG A 368 -19.65 21.13 5.79
CA ARG A 368 -18.86 21.67 4.67
C ARG A 368 -19.14 20.95 3.36
N PHE A 369 -19.37 19.63 3.40
CA PHE A 369 -19.60 18.79 2.22
C PHE A 369 -21.06 18.38 2.01
N GLY A 370 -21.99 18.94 2.80
CA GLY A 370 -23.43 18.69 2.64
C GLY A 370 -23.86 17.27 3.00
N LEU A 371 -23.10 16.60 3.89
CA LEU A 371 -23.36 15.23 4.30
C LEU A 371 -24.45 15.18 5.38
N LYS A 372 -25.42 14.28 5.22
CA LYS A 372 -26.44 14.00 6.24
C LYS A 372 -25.99 12.95 7.25
N GLU A 373 -25.05 12.09 6.85
CA GLU A 373 -24.52 11.01 7.68
C GLU A 373 -23.00 11.08 7.77
N GLY A 374 -22.46 10.78 8.96
CA GLY A 374 -21.05 10.57 9.23
C GLY A 374 -20.86 9.33 10.08
N VAL A 375 -19.63 8.84 10.16
CA VAL A 375 -19.31 7.61 10.90
C VAL A 375 -18.20 7.86 11.91
N ILE A 376 -18.42 7.45 13.15
CA ILE A 376 -17.35 7.27 14.14
C ILE A 376 -17.08 5.79 14.28
N VAL A 377 -15.86 5.37 13.96
CA VAL A 377 -15.45 3.97 14.10
C VAL A 377 -14.74 3.80 15.42
N THR A 378 -15.30 2.93 16.27
CA THR A 378 -14.74 2.60 17.58
C THR A 378 -14.29 1.14 17.64
N ARG A 379 -13.62 0.73 18.70
CA ARG A 379 -13.24 -0.68 18.86
C ARG A 379 -14.44 -1.62 18.81
N ASP A 380 -15.52 -1.33 19.58
CA ASP A 380 -16.64 -2.26 19.78
C ASP A 380 -17.98 -1.61 20.14
N GLN A 381 -18.10 -0.27 20.08
CA GLN A 381 -19.33 0.44 20.44
C GLN A 381 -20.25 0.59 19.23
N THR A 382 -21.56 0.54 19.49
CA THR A 382 -22.62 0.79 18.52
C THR A 382 -23.59 1.79 19.13
N ASP A 383 -23.79 2.94 18.47
CA ASP A 383 -24.74 3.97 18.89
C ASP A 383 -25.11 4.88 17.72
N LEU A 384 -26.01 5.82 17.96
CA LEU A 384 -26.51 6.79 16.99
C LEU A 384 -26.66 8.16 17.65
N ILE A 385 -25.92 9.16 17.16
CA ILE A 385 -26.06 10.53 17.61
C ILE A 385 -26.77 11.33 16.52
N THR A 386 -27.82 12.09 16.90
CA THR A 386 -28.50 12.99 15.95
C THR A 386 -28.40 14.42 16.44
N GLU A 387 -27.78 15.29 15.61
CA GLU A 387 -27.56 16.69 15.94
C GLU A 387 -27.80 17.58 14.72
N GLY A 388 -28.63 18.61 14.87
CA GLY A 388 -28.84 19.63 13.83
C GLY A 388 -29.34 19.08 12.49
N GLY A 389 -30.02 17.94 12.47
CA GLY A 389 -30.49 17.27 11.24
C GLY A 389 -29.43 16.39 10.56
N SER A 390 -28.28 16.24 11.19
CA SER A 390 -27.22 15.29 10.78
C SER A 390 -27.21 14.08 11.71
N THR A 391 -26.84 12.93 11.16
CA THR A 391 -26.76 11.66 11.91
C THR A 391 -25.32 11.17 11.92
N ILE A 392 -24.80 10.84 13.10
CA ILE A 392 -23.49 10.18 13.27
C ILE A 392 -23.74 8.76 13.72
N ARG A 393 -23.28 7.79 12.95
CA ARG A 393 -23.34 6.37 13.31
C ARG A 393 -22.03 5.99 14.01
N ILE A 394 -22.14 5.41 15.18
CA ILE A 394 -21.02 4.79 15.90
C ILE A 394 -21.01 3.31 15.55
N VAL A 395 -19.91 2.83 14.97
CA VAL A 395 -19.82 1.49 14.39
C VAL A 395 -18.58 0.76 14.92
N PRO A 396 -18.71 -0.52 15.34
CA PRO A 396 -17.56 -1.34 15.71
C PRO A 396 -16.60 -1.53 14.53
N ALA A 397 -15.31 -1.36 14.76
CA ALA A 397 -14.30 -1.44 13.69
C ALA A 397 -14.26 -2.80 13.00
N HIS A 398 -14.49 -3.90 13.74
CA HIS A 398 -14.52 -5.24 13.15
C HIS A 398 -15.69 -5.44 12.19
N GLU A 399 -16.78 -4.69 12.33
CA GLU A 399 -17.89 -4.66 11.37
C GLU A 399 -17.56 -3.73 10.21
N PHE A 400 -17.12 -2.49 10.49
CA PHE A 400 -16.77 -1.51 9.47
C PHE A 400 -15.72 -2.04 8.50
N LEU A 401 -14.66 -2.70 8.99
CA LEU A 401 -13.57 -3.26 8.19
C LEU A 401 -13.95 -4.51 7.38
N THR A 402 -15.13 -5.07 7.60
CA THR A 402 -15.67 -6.18 6.80
C THR A 402 -16.69 -5.73 5.76
N LEU A 403 -17.14 -4.49 5.82
CA LEU A 403 -17.96 -3.88 4.77
C LEU A 403 -17.03 -3.51 3.61
N GLY A 404 -17.09 -4.24 2.52
CA GLY A 404 -16.27 -4.05 1.32
C GLY A 404 -16.94 -3.18 0.29
#